data_d198cb8f362320c526cc22a1700dd8de
#
_entry.id   d198cb8f362320c526cc22a1700dd8de
#
_cell.length_a   1.000
_cell.length_b   1.000
_cell.length_c   1.000
_cell.angle_alpha   90.00
_cell.angle_beta   90.00
_cell.angle_gamma   90.00
#
_symmetry.space_group_name_H-M   'P 1'
#
loop_
_entity.id
_entity.type
_entity.pdbx_description
1 polymer ?
#
loop_
_entity_poly.entity_id
_entity_poly.type
_entity_poly.pdbx_seq_one_letter_code
_entity_poly.pdbx_strand_id
1 'polypeptide(L)'
;KTEERAGLTTTQDEVVLRSTAGSEAAFTVSSTEAWSLTTTGGGFDVSPTRGGRGETTVTVRAQDDNTTTRRKALGSMALRLSSGKAEATVSVVQSPAVAPQTVVMYLPWSGNLYTHFLQNIEDVKKAVAGNILRDSRLVVFLQTSTTKGSLRELYYDNGECRETELLSLIHI
;
A
#
# COMPACT_ATOMS: atom_id res chain seq x y z
N LYS A 1 19.84 6.26 -36.99
CA LYS A 1 19.79 6.84 -35.61
C LYS A 1 18.37 6.61 -35.12
N THR A 2 18.17 5.63 -34.29
CA THR A 2 16.85 5.34 -33.65
C THR A 2 16.60 6.46 -32.67
N GLU A 3 15.60 7.30 -32.90
CA GLU A 3 15.15 8.26 -31.87
C GLU A 3 14.59 7.50 -30.69
N GLU A 4 15.27 7.59 -29.55
CA GLU A 4 14.79 7.05 -28.29
C GLU A 4 13.52 7.82 -27.90
N ARG A 5 12.40 7.11 -27.84
CA ARG A 5 11.10 7.71 -27.50
C ARG A 5 11.15 8.23 -26.08
N ALA A 6 10.89 9.52 -25.90
CA ALA A 6 10.76 10.10 -24.56
C ALA A 6 9.70 9.34 -23.76
N GLY A 7 10.07 8.83 -22.59
CA GLY A 7 9.21 8.02 -21.77
C GLY A 7 9.26 8.43 -20.29
N LEU A 8 8.08 8.43 -19.67
CA LEU A 8 7.89 8.65 -18.24
C LEU A 8 6.85 7.64 -17.76
N THR A 9 7.22 6.80 -16.82
CA THR A 9 6.31 5.81 -16.22
C THR A 9 6.45 5.81 -14.71
N THR A 10 5.39 5.37 -14.04
CA THR A 10 5.32 5.21 -12.59
C THR A 10 4.92 3.78 -12.26
N THR A 11 5.39 3.24 -11.16
CA THR A 11 5.03 1.87 -10.73
C THR A 11 3.57 1.75 -10.29
N GLN A 12 2.91 2.88 -10.00
CA GLN A 12 1.50 2.94 -9.59
C GLN A 12 0.90 4.29 -9.97
N ASP A 13 -0.41 4.34 -10.12
CA ASP A 13 -1.21 5.52 -10.43
C ASP A 13 -1.94 6.09 -9.20
N GLU A 14 -1.89 5.38 -8.07
CA GLU A 14 -2.42 5.80 -6.80
C GLU A 14 -1.47 5.43 -5.65
N VAL A 15 -1.18 6.39 -4.79
CA VAL A 15 -0.45 6.19 -3.52
C VAL A 15 -1.46 6.20 -2.38
N VAL A 16 -1.44 5.14 -1.57
CA VAL A 16 -2.31 4.98 -0.41
C VAL A 16 -1.49 5.17 0.86
N LEU A 17 -1.75 6.24 1.59
CA LEU A 17 -1.17 6.49 2.90
C LEU A 17 -2.04 5.87 4.01
N ARG A 18 -1.44 5.48 5.12
CA ARG A 18 -2.19 5.06 6.30
C ARG A 18 -2.91 6.25 6.93
N SER A 19 -3.86 5.97 7.82
CA SER A 19 -4.66 7.00 8.50
C SER A 19 -3.86 7.92 9.42
N THR A 20 -2.65 7.51 9.83
CA THR A 20 -1.85 8.26 10.82
C THR A 20 -0.93 9.27 10.15
N ALA A 21 -0.80 10.45 10.77
CA ALA A 21 0.19 11.45 10.42
C ALA A 21 1.60 10.84 10.42
N GLY A 22 2.45 11.27 9.50
CA GLY A 22 3.80 10.75 9.33
C GLY A 22 3.88 9.39 8.63
N SER A 23 2.75 8.77 8.25
CA SER A 23 2.80 7.55 7.45
C SER A 23 3.39 7.82 6.07
N GLU A 24 4.21 6.91 5.59
CA GLU A 24 4.93 7.05 4.33
C GLU A 24 4.57 5.92 3.37
N ALA A 25 4.61 6.25 2.09
CA ALA A 25 4.49 5.32 0.98
C ALA A 25 5.42 5.78 -0.15
N ALA A 26 5.91 4.85 -0.96
CA ALA A 26 6.85 5.16 -2.02
C ALA A 26 6.41 4.54 -3.34
N PHE A 27 6.81 5.19 -4.44
CA PHE A 27 6.67 4.66 -5.79
C PHE A 27 7.92 5.00 -6.60
N THR A 28 8.17 4.25 -7.67
CA THR A 28 9.31 4.49 -8.54
C THR A 28 8.87 5.20 -9.81
N VAL A 29 9.60 6.22 -10.17
CA VAL A 29 9.52 6.94 -11.44
C VAL A 29 10.64 6.43 -12.34
N SER A 30 10.33 5.93 -13.52
CA SER A 30 11.31 5.58 -14.56
C SER A 30 11.21 6.60 -15.70
N SER A 31 12.33 7.23 -16.04
CA SER A 31 12.36 8.34 -16.98
C SER A 31 13.55 8.27 -17.94
N THR A 32 13.34 8.69 -19.17
CA THR A 32 14.40 8.83 -20.19
C THR A 32 15.11 10.18 -20.17
N GLU A 33 14.58 11.16 -19.43
CA GLU A 33 15.12 12.53 -19.30
C GLU A 33 14.92 13.05 -17.87
N ALA A 34 15.37 14.28 -17.61
CA ALA A 34 15.03 14.98 -16.39
C ALA A 34 13.51 15.23 -16.31
N TRP A 35 12.97 15.14 -15.11
CA TRP A 35 11.54 15.33 -14.83
C TRP A 35 11.33 16.19 -13.59
N SER A 36 10.15 16.77 -13.50
CA SER A 36 9.67 17.50 -12.31
C SER A 36 8.28 17.01 -11.90
N LEU A 37 7.97 17.18 -10.63
CA LEU A 37 6.71 16.83 -10.01
C LEU A 37 6.08 18.08 -9.40
N THR A 38 4.79 18.28 -9.63
CA THR A 38 3.97 19.30 -8.99
C THR A 38 2.81 18.64 -8.27
N THR A 39 2.45 19.18 -7.12
CA THR A 39 1.35 18.67 -6.30
C THR A 39 0.11 19.54 -6.44
N THR A 40 -1.07 18.91 -6.41
CA THR A 40 -2.37 19.57 -6.29
C THR A 40 -3.10 18.96 -5.11
N GLY A 41 -3.73 19.79 -4.27
CA GLY A 41 -4.31 19.36 -3.01
C GLY A 41 -3.40 19.66 -1.82
N GLY A 42 -3.54 18.92 -0.72
CA GLY A 42 -2.74 19.15 0.49
C GLY A 42 -2.90 18.03 1.51
N GLY A 43 -2.19 18.17 2.65
CA GLY A 43 -2.15 17.16 3.70
C GLY A 43 -1.13 16.06 3.46
N PHE A 44 -0.23 16.27 2.50
CA PHE A 44 0.90 15.37 2.25
C PHE A 44 2.14 16.13 1.77
N ASP A 45 3.29 15.58 2.06
CA ASP A 45 4.60 15.99 1.54
C ASP A 45 5.09 14.96 0.53
N VAL A 46 5.92 15.39 -0.41
CA VAL A 46 6.53 14.51 -1.41
C VAL A 46 7.99 14.85 -1.63
N SER A 47 8.84 13.84 -1.74
CA SER A 47 10.28 14.00 -1.99
C SER A 47 10.86 12.78 -2.71
N PRO A 48 11.72 12.98 -3.71
CA PRO A 48 12.09 14.24 -4.35
C PRO A 48 10.98 14.75 -5.31
N THR A 49 10.99 16.06 -5.59
CA THR A 49 10.08 16.70 -6.56
C THR A 49 10.69 16.84 -7.97
N ARG A 50 11.87 16.31 -8.17
CA ARG A 50 12.56 16.28 -9.48
C ARG A 50 13.54 15.12 -9.52
N GLY A 51 13.83 14.64 -10.70
CA GLY A 51 14.82 13.60 -10.91
C GLY A 51 15.43 13.67 -12.31
N GLY A 52 16.43 12.84 -12.53
CA GLY A 52 17.11 12.71 -13.83
C GLY A 52 16.61 11.51 -14.63
N ARG A 53 17.38 11.15 -15.65
CA ARG A 53 17.22 9.89 -16.41
C ARG A 53 17.46 8.68 -15.50
N GLY A 54 16.67 7.65 -15.71
CA GLY A 54 16.72 6.40 -14.94
C GLY A 54 15.60 6.28 -13.93
N GLU A 55 15.81 5.48 -12.91
CA GLU A 55 14.83 5.23 -11.86
C GLU A 55 15.09 6.15 -10.66
N THR A 56 14.00 6.66 -10.10
CA THR A 56 14.01 7.48 -8.89
C THR A 56 12.86 7.05 -7.99
N THR A 57 13.15 6.73 -6.75
CA THR A 57 12.12 6.48 -5.74
C THR A 57 11.60 7.80 -5.20
N VAL A 58 10.28 7.97 -5.22
CA VAL A 58 9.57 9.12 -4.67
C VAL A 58 8.81 8.67 -3.44
N THR A 59 9.02 9.34 -2.32
CA THR A 59 8.33 9.10 -1.05
C THR A 59 7.27 10.16 -0.83
N VAL A 60 6.08 9.71 -0.43
CA VAL A 60 4.94 10.54 -0.06
C VAL A 60 4.66 10.32 1.42
N ARG A 61 4.44 11.39 2.18
CA ARG A 61 4.23 11.35 3.63
C ARG A 61 2.97 12.12 4.01
N ALA A 62 2.11 11.52 4.84
CA ALA A 62 0.94 12.19 5.40
C ALA A 62 1.32 13.26 6.43
N GLN A 63 0.74 14.45 6.32
CA GLN A 63 0.94 15.53 7.31
C GLN A 63 0.01 15.37 8.51
N ASP A 64 -1.24 14.93 8.29
CA ASP A 64 -2.30 14.86 9.28
C ASP A 64 -2.86 13.44 9.43
N ASP A 65 -3.58 13.19 10.53
CA ASP A 65 -4.38 11.99 10.71
C ASP A 65 -5.68 12.08 9.88
N ASN A 66 -6.07 10.95 9.30
CA ASN A 66 -7.45 10.77 8.84
C ASN A 66 -8.26 10.12 9.97
N THR A 67 -8.93 10.92 10.78
CA THR A 67 -9.75 10.45 11.91
C THR A 67 -11.14 9.97 11.50
N THR A 68 -11.46 9.99 10.20
CA THR A 68 -12.78 9.61 9.70
C THR A 68 -12.86 8.11 9.39
N THR A 69 -14.06 7.61 9.20
CA THR A 69 -14.34 6.24 8.76
C THR A 69 -14.33 6.10 7.23
N ARG A 70 -13.88 7.14 6.51
CA ARG A 70 -13.87 7.17 5.04
C ARG A 70 -12.46 7.45 4.53
N ARG A 71 -12.17 6.89 3.39
CA ARG A 71 -10.98 7.21 2.60
C ARG A 71 -10.99 8.69 2.25
N LYS A 72 -9.88 9.37 2.46
CA LYS A 72 -9.71 10.80 2.21
C LYS A 72 -8.84 11.01 0.98
N ALA A 73 -9.38 11.63 -0.05
CA ALA A 73 -8.57 12.11 -1.16
C ALA A 73 -7.76 13.31 -0.69
N LEU A 74 -6.44 13.23 -0.79
CA LEU A 74 -5.52 14.31 -0.42
C LEU A 74 -5.19 15.19 -1.63
N GLY A 75 -5.09 14.58 -2.82
CA GLY A 75 -4.79 15.31 -4.04
C GLY A 75 -4.14 14.43 -5.10
N SER A 76 -3.32 15.03 -5.92
CA SER A 76 -2.57 14.36 -6.98
C SER A 76 -1.17 14.96 -7.18
N MET A 77 -0.31 14.16 -7.78
CA MET A 77 1.02 14.53 -8.22
C MET A 77 1.07 14.44 -9.74
N ALA A 78 1.39 15.54 -10.41
CA ALA A 78 1.62 15.56 -11.86
C ALA A 78 3.13 15.56 -12.11
N LEU A 79 3.60 14.53 -12.80
CA LEU A 79 4.99 14.38 -13.23
C LEU A 79 5.09 14.77 -14.71
N ARG A 80 6.12 15.52 -15.05
CA ARG A 80 6.34 16.00 -16.41
C ARG A 80 7.81 15.93 -16.78
N LEU A 81 8.11 15.42 -17.98
CA LEU A 81 9.44 15.50 -18.55
C LEU A 81 9.85 16.95 -18.85
N SER A 82 11.14 17.25 -18.76
CA SER A 82 11.69 18.57 -19.08
C SER A 82 11.41 19.01 -20.53
N SER A 83 11.30 18.06 -21.46
CA SER A 83 10.90 18.29 -22.85
C SER A 83 9.40 18.55 -23.02
N GLY A 84 8.58 18.25 -22.02
CA GLY A 84 7.11 18.30 -22.10
C GLY A 84 6.48 17.20 -22.96
N LYS A 85 7.25 16.21 -23.42
CA LYS A 85 6.78 15.16 -24.34
C LYS A 85 6.01 14.02 -23.65
N ALA A 86 6.12 13.89 -22.33
CA ALA A 86 5.36 12.91 -21.57
C ALA A 86 5.00 13.45 -20.19
N GLU A 87 3.85 13.01 -19.73
CA GLU A 87 3.28 13.33 -18.41
C GLU A 87 2.72 12.06 -17.78
N ALA A 88 2.73 12.00 -16.44
CA ALA A 88 2.07 10.97 -15.64
C ALA A 88 1.41 11.63 -14.46
N THR A 89 0.29 11.07 -14.01
CA THR A 89 -0.43 11.55 -12.81
C THR A 89 -0.57 10.42 -11.83
N VAL A 90 -0.26 10.71 -10.56
CA VAL A 90 -0.42 9.77 -9.44
C VAL A 90 -1.32 10.43 -8.40
N SER A 91 -2.43 9.78 -8.07
CA SER A 91 -3.34 10.24 -7.02
C SER A 91 -2.80 9.89 -5.63
N VAL A 92 -3.15 10.72 -4.64
CA VAL A 92 -2.78 10.50 -3.23
C VAL A 92 -4.03 10.43 -2.39
N VAL A 93 -4.17 9.33 -1.67
CA VAL A 93 -5.30 9.09 -0.78
C VAL A 93 -4.80 8.62 0.59
N GLN A 94 -5.60 8.84 1.61
CA GLN A 94 -5.33 8.38 2.96
C GLN A 94 -6.44 7.46 3.44
N SER A 95 -6.05 6.30 3.96
CA SER A 95 -6.96 5.30 4.53
C SER A 95 -7.74 5.86 5.72
N PRO A 96 -8.92 5.33 6.03
CA PRO A 96 -9.68 5.72 7.22
C PRO A 96 -8.99 5.27 8.51
N ALA A 97 -9.23 5.96 9.60
CA ALA A 97 -8.76 5.58 10.94
C ALA A 97 -9.35 4.26 11.41
N VAL A 98 -10.60 4.03 11.02
CA VAL A 98 -11.33 2.78 11.33
C VAL A 98 -11.72 2.14 10.02
N ALA A 99 -11.39 0.88 9.84
CA ALA A 99 -11.77 0.14 8.64
C ALA A 99 -13.29 0.07 8.51
N PRO A 100 -13.85 0.31 7.31
CA PRO A 100 -15.31 0.24 7.07
C PRO A 100 -15.88 -1.13 7.43
N GLN A 101 -15.09 -2.18 7.22
CA GLN A 101 -15.44 -3.56 7.56
C GLN A 101 -14.23 -4.28 8.16
N THR A 102 -14.51 -5.19 9.09
CA THR A 102 -13.51 -6.16 9.55
C THR A 102 -13.99 -7.54 9.14
N VAL A 103 -13.21 -8.17 8.29
CA VAL A 103 -13.40 -9.59 7.92
C VAL A 103 -12.60 -10.42 8.90
N VAL A 104 -13.21 -11.45 9.48
CA VAL A 104 -12.52 -12.38 10.38
C VAL A 104 -12.43 -13.74 9.71
N MET A 105 -11.22 -14.23 9.54
CA MET A 105 -10.94 -15.58 9.10
C MET A 105 -10.54 -16.40 10.32
N TYR A 106 -11.38 -17.35 10.69
CA TYR A 106 -11.17 -18.17 11.89
C TYR A 106 -10.77 -19.59 11.51
N LEU A 107 -9.55 -19.99 11.82
CA LEU A 107 -8.93 -21.26 11.46
C LEU A 107 -8.50 -22.03 12.73
N PRO A 108 -9.47 -22.64 13.45
CA PRO A 108 -9.24 -23.19 14.80
C PRO A 108 -8.70 -24.61 14.80
N TRP A 109 -8.16 -25.11 13.69
CA TRP A 109 -7.76 -26.49 13.57
C TRP A 109 -6.27 -26.64 13.31
N SER A 110 -5.58 -27.44 14.13
CA SER A 110 -4.14 -27.66 14.06
C SER A 110 -3.74 -29.06 13.55
N GLY A 111 -4.70 -29.88 13.15
CA GLY A 111 -4.46 -31.27 12.70
C GLY A 111 -4.20 -31.35 11.20
N ASN A 112 -4.80 -32.33 10.54
CA ASN A 112 -4.61 -32.64 9.12
C ASN A 112 -5.02 -31.54 8.13
N LEU A 113 -5.82 -30.55 8.56
CA LEU A 113 -6.22 -29.40 7.75
C LEU A 113 -5.23 -28.22 7.84
N TYR A 114 -4.24 -28.27 8.70
CA TYR A 114 -3.33 -27.16 8.95
C TYR A 114 -2.60 -26.70 7.66
N THR A 115 -2.12 -27.64 6.86
CA THR A 115 -1.46 -27.32 5.59
C THR A 115 -2.39 -26.62 4.61
N HIS A 116 -3.67 -27.00 4.56
CA HIS A 116 -4.67 -26.32 3.74
C HIS A 116 -4.96 -24.91 4.24
N PHE A 117 -4.97 -24.70 5.57
CA PHE A 117 -5.13 -23.35 6.12
C PHE A 117 -3.97 -22.45 5.80
N LEU A 118 -2.72 -22.95 5.83
CA LEU A 118 -1.57 -22.17 5.39
C LEU A 118 -1.67 -21.78 3.92
N GLN A 119 -2.11 -22.71 3.05
CA GLN A 119 -2.34 -22.39 1.64
C GLN A 119 -3.43 -21.32 1.47
N ASN A 120 -4.54 -21.42 2.19
CA ASN A 120 -5.61 -20.42 2.16
C ASN A 120 -5.09 -19.04 2.60
N ILE A 121 -4.23 -18.98 3.62
CA ILE A 121 -3.63 -17.73 4.07
C ILE A 121 -2.74 -17.12 2.98
N GLU A 122 -1.93 -17.93 2.30
CA GLU A 122 -1.09 -17.45 1.19
C GLU A 122 -1.93 -16.94 0.00
N ASP A 123 -3.04 -17.57 -0.31
CA ASP A 123 -3.94 -17.13 -1.37
C ASP A 123 -4.67 -15.83 -0.97
N VAL A 124 -5.05 -15.71 0.30
CA VAL A 124 -5.60 -14.46 0.85
C VAL A 124 -4.57 -13.32 0.84
N LYS A 125 -3.31 -13.60 1.18
CA LYS A 125 -2.23 -12.60 1.09
C LYS A 125 -2.05 -12.06 -0.34
N LYS A 126 -2.11 -12.93 -1.36
CA LYS A 126 -2.09 -12.50 -2.76
C LYS A 126 -3.28 -11.61 -3.11
N ALA A 127 -4.48 -11.96 -2.64
CA ALA A 127 -5.67 -11.15 -2.85
C ALA A 127 -5.57 -9.79 -2.16
N VAL A 128 -5.05 -9.74 -0.93
CA VAL A 128 -4.79 -8.50 -0.19
C VAL A 128 -3.76 -7.63 -0.92
N ALA A 129 -2.68 -8.21 -1.42
CA ALA A 129 -1.69 -7.50 -2.24
C ALA A 129 -2.30 -6.92 -3.53
N GLY A 130 -3.36 -7.53 -4.06
CA GLY A 130 -4.18 -6.99 -5.15
C GLY A 130 -5.18 -5.89 -4.73
N ASN A 131 -5.09 -5.39 -3.50
CA ASN A 131 -5.97 -4.35 -2.92
C ASN A 131 -7.47 -4.71 -2.91
N ILE A 132 -7.81 -5.99 -2.81
CA ILE A 132 -9.20 -6.46 -2.82
C ILE A 132 -9.99 -5.97 -1.59
N LEU A 133 -9.31 -5.80 -0.47
CA LEU A 133 -9.91 -5.31 0.77
C LEU A 133 -10.21 -3.82 0.73
N ARG A 134 -9.54 -3.08 -0.16
CA ARG A 134 -9.56 -1.62 -0.19
C ARG A 134 -9.21 -1.06 1.20
N ASP A 135 -10.17 -0.39 1.85
CA ASP A 135 -9.98 0.20 3.19
C ASP A 135 -10.46 -0.72 4.34
N SER A 136 -10.86 -1.96 4.02
CA SER A 136 -11.29 -2.94 5.03
C SER A 136 -10.11 -3.65 5.68
N ARG A 137 -10.37 -4.24 6.87
CA ARG A 137 -9.38 -5.03 7.61
C ARG A 137 -9.67 -6.52 7.45
N LEU A 138 -8.63 -7.32 7.37
CA LEU A 138 -8.72 -8.75 7.52
C LEU A 138 -7.95 -9.19 8.76
N VAL A 139 -8.65 -9.82 9.68
CA VAL A 139 -8.06 -10.40 10.88
C VAL A 139 -8.11 -11.92 10.76
N VAL A 140 -6.96 -12.57 10.87
CA VAL A 140 -6.84 -14.02 10.76
C VAL A 140 -6.48 -14.60 12.14
N PHE A 141 -7.32 -15.47 12.63
CA PHE A 141 -6.98 -16.36 13.74
C PHE A 141 -6.51 -17.69 13.15
N LEU A 142 -5.30 -18.11 13.50
CA LEU A 142 -4.74 -19.39 13.12
C LEU A 142 -4.31 -20.15 14.37
N GLN A 143 -4.89 -21.32 14.57
CA GLN A 143 -4.42 -22.27 15.59
C GLN A 143 -3.25 -23.07 15.03
N THR A 144 -2.09 -22.97 15.66
CA THR A 144 -0.85 -23.64 15.22
C THR A 144 -0.60 -24.97 15.91
N SER A 145 -1.22 -25.18 17.09
CA SER A 145 -1.22 -26.44 17.83
C SER A 145 -2.44 -26.48 18.79
N THR A 146 -2.60 -27.54 19.53
CA THR A 146 -3.68 -27.67 20.55
C THR A 146 -3.60 -26.61 21.63
N THR A 147 -2.43 -26.01 21.84
CA THR A 147 -2.16 -25.03 22.90
C THR A 147 -1.68 -23.68 22.41
N LYS A 148 -1.54 -23.50 21.10
CA LYS A 148 -0.99 -22.25 20.52
C LYS A 148 -1.85 -21.77 19.38
N GLY A 149 -2.00 -20.46 19.31
CA GLY A 149 -2.64 -19.76 18.19
C GLY A 149 -2.12 -18.34 18.06
N SER A 150 -2.37 -17.72 16.95
CA SER A 150 -2.04 -16.31 16.72
C SER A 150 -3.22 -15.58 16.08
N LEU A 151 -3.37 -14.33 16.45
CA LEU A 151 -4.29 -13.41 15.81
C LEU A 151 -3.46 -12.37 15.04
N ARG A 152 -3.68 -12.25 13.75
CA ARG A 152 -2.90 -11.38 12.87
C ARG A 152 -3.82 -10.53 12.02
N GLU A 153 -3.41 -9.31 11.77
CA GLU A 153 -4.04 -8.43 10.80
C GLU A 153 -3.25 -8.49 9.48
N LEU A 154 -3.97 -8.72 8.39
CA LEU A 154 -3.45 -8.59 7.04
C LEU A 154 -4.03 -7.33 6.41
N TYR A 155 -3.17 -6.52 5.79
CA TYR A 155 -3.58 -5.28 5.16
C TYR A 155 -2.74 -4.99 3.91
N TYR A 156 -3.33 -4.20 2.99
CA TYR A 156 -2.65 -3.74 1.80
C TYR A 156 -1.71 -2.58 2.13
N ASP A 157 -0.50 -2.62 1.59
CA ASP A 157 0.47 -1.53 1.67
C ASP A 157 1.31 -1.49 0.38
N ASN A 158 1.00 -0.53 -0.50
CA ASN A 158 1.76 -0.23 -1.73
C ASN A 158 2.06 -1.46 -2.61
N GLY A 159 1.05 -2.24 -2.94
CA GLY A 159 1.19 -3.42 -3.80
C GLY A 159 1.59 -4.70 -3.07
N GLU A 160 1.77 -4.63 -1.75
CA GLU A 160 2.12 -5.78 -0.93
C GLU A 160 1.07 -6.06 0.14
N CYS A 161 0.97 -7.32 0.55
CA CYS A 161 0.28 -7.69 1.77
C CYS A 161 1.26 -7.56 2.95
N ARG A 162 0.94 -6.68 3.89
CA ARG A 162 1.64 -6.60 5.19
C ARG A 162 0.89 -7.36 6.25
N GLU A 163 1.62 -7.78 7.26
CA GLU A 163 1.12 -8.59 8.36
C GLU A 163 1.57 -7.99 9.69
N THR A 164 0.62 -7.86 10.63
CA THR A 164 0.92 -7.43 12.00
C THR A 164 0.32 -8.43 12.97
N GLU A 165 1.12 -8.98 13.87
CA GLU A 165 0.61 -9.82 14.94
C GLU A 165 -0.10 -8.96 15.99
N LEU A 166 -1.39 -9.23 16.21
CA LEU A 166 -2.21 -8.55 17.20
C LEU A 166 -2.15 -9.25 18.57
N LEU A 167 -2.08 -10.58 18.57
CA LEU A 167 -2.07 -11.39 19.78
C LEU A 167 -1.44 -12.75 19.49
N SER A 168 -0.53 -13.16 20.36
CA SER A 168 0.00 -14.53 20.42
C SER A 168 -0.61 -15.23 21.62
N LEU A 169 -1.37 -16.29 21.38
CA LEU A 169 -2.05 -17.05 22.41
C LEU A 169 -1.25 -18.32 22.73
N ILE A 170 -0.85 -18.45 23.99
CA ILE A 170 -0.29 -19.67 24.55
C ILE A 170 -1.24 -20.07 25.67
N HIS A 171 -1.91 -21.21 25.51
CA HIS A 171 -2.64 -21.81 26.61
C HIS A 171 -1.65 -22.61 27.47
N ILE A 172 -1.62 -22.32 28.70
CA ILE A 172 -0.85 -23.08 29.72
C ILE A 172 -1.68 -24.28 30.18
#